data_42ce7bde177b0faa12992b11dd23a746
#
_entry.id   42ce7bde177b0faa12992b11dd23a746
#
_cell.length_a   1.000
_cell.length_b   1.000
_cell.length_c   1.000
_cell.angle_alpha   90.00
_cell.angle_beta   90.00
_cell.angle_gamma   90.00
#
_symmetry.space_group_name_H-M   'P 1'
#
loop_
_entity.id
_entity.type
_entity.pdbx_description
1 polymer ?
#
loop_
_entity_poly.entity_id
_entity_poly.type
_entity_poly.pdbx_seq_one_letter_code
_entity_poly.pdbx_strand_id
1 'polypeptide(L)'
;MIRRFLAVCLFAVGTVSSQTPPSLPSSFHAKTIHSPEGADIFVRWGGSGPVVVLIHGYAENSDSWAPLAANLMKDHTVVVPDLRGIGRSSKPAAGYDKKTQAKDIRAVVTSLGYDKTSVVAHDIGNMVAYAYAAIYPDKVERLVVMDAPIPGIDPWNEILLNPGVWHFNFHGPDAERLVAGRERIYFDRIWNDFTGDPGKPDEATRNFFAATYAQPGGMRAGFAQFAAFSQDAKDNKVFEQMKLTMPVMAVGGEKSFGALQAVIMRHVAINVQEEVVAGSGHWLMEERPAYTVALIRKFLDGPVVDHAVAGNASHDSNEERFTPAEYKFPQMGNPGTGSSGISGIETVVLKGNPDQAGLYTIMLRVPAHTRIAAHSHRDDRVATVISGTWHIGYGDQFDEAKLKALPPGSFYTEPPSRNHFAETRDEAVVVQITGFGPSSTQYVDATQDPRRPGKSN
;
A
#
# COMPACT_ATOMS: atom_id res chain seq x y z
N MET A 1 51.22 37.12 -43.67
CA MET A 1 50.44 37.63 -42.51
C MET A 1 49.43 36.55 -42.11
N ILE A 2 49.74 35.74 -41.10
CA ILE A 2 48.85 34.67 -40.62
C ILE A 2 48.30 35.12 -39.28
N ARG A 3 47.00 35.47 -39.24
CA ARG A 3 46.29 35.78 -38.01
C ARG A 3 45.89 34.48 -37.31
N ARG A 4 46.46 34.22 -36.14
CA ARG A 4 46.03 33.16 -35.21
C ARG A 4 44.79 33.67 -34.43
N PHE A 5 43.66 32.98 -34.59
CA PHE A 5 42.50 33.14 -33.69
C PHE A 5 42.75 32.29 -32.44
N LEU A 6 42.80 32.93 -31.29
CA LEU A 6 42.79 32.29 -29.99
C LEU A 6 41.30 32.05 -29.63
N ALA A 7 40.87 30.82 -29.59
CA ALA A 7 39.59 30.44 -29.03
C ALA A 7 39.69 30.34 -27.49
N VAL A 8 39.05 31.23 -26.77
CA VAL A 8 38.95 31.17 -25.33
C VAL A 8 37.75 30.28 -25.01
N CYS A 9 38.03 29.05 -24.55
CA CYS A 9 36.98 28.18 -23.96
C CYS A 9 36.65 28.70 -22.55
N LEU A 10 35.51 29.36 -22.40
CA LEU A 10 34.93 29.58 -21.09
C LEU A 10 34.37 28.27 -20.57
N PHE A 11 35.05 27.68 -19.60
CA PHE A 11 34.45 26.64 -18.76
C PHE A 11 33.46 27.31 -17.82
N ALA A 12 32.17 27.08 -18.04
CA ALA A 12 31.15 27.38 -17.05
C ALA A 12 31.35 26.44 -15.86
N VAL A 13 31.93 26.94 -14.79
CA VAL A 13 31.94 26.26 -13.49
C VAL A 13 30.51 26.31 -12.97
N GLY A 14 29.77 25.24 -13.23
CA GLY A 14 28.47 25.06 -12.60
C GLY A 14 28.67 25.06 -11.08
N THR A 15 28.02 25.97 -10.39
CA THR A 15 27.97 25.95 -8.93
C THR A 15 27.27 24.67 -8.51
N VAL A 16 28.04 23.68 -8.05
CA VAL A 16 27.52 22.53 -7.31
C VAL A 16 26.91 23.11 -6.03
N SER A 17 25.61 23.25 -6.00
CA SER A 17 24.90 23.53 -4.75
C SER A 17 25.26 22.42 -3.77
N SER A 18 25.92 22.75 -2.68
CA SER A 18 26.22 21.79 -1.63
C SER A 18 24.89 21.35 -1.02
N GLN A 19 24.46 20.14 -1.38
CA GLN A 19 23.29 19.55 -0.77
C GLN A 19 23.61 19.26 0.69
N THR A 20 22.74 19.65 1.59
CA THR A 20 22.86 19.34 3.01
C THR A 20 22.09 18.05 3.30
N PRO A 21 22.66 17.14 4.13
CA PRO A 21 21.94 15.93 4.51
C PRO A 21 20.61 16.27 5.21
N PRO A 22 19.62 15.38 5.14
CA PRO A 22 18.35 15.59 5.84
C PRO A 22 18.60 15.76 7.34
N SER A 23 17.86 16.68 7.97
CA SER A 23 17.95 16.92 9.41
C SER A 23 16.60 17.37 9.94
N LEU A 24 16.17 16.77 11.05
CA LEU A 24 14.97 17.22 11.76
C LEU A 24 15.13 18.66 12.25
N PRO A 25 14.02 19.43 12.40
CA PRO A 25 14.07 20.79 12.90
C PRO A 25 14.85 20.91 14.21
N SER A 26 15.69 21.92 14.33
CA SER A 26 16.54 22.17 15.53
C SER A 26 15.74 22.47 16.80
N SER A 27 14.44 22.79 16.66
CA SER A 27 13.52 23.01 17.78
C SER A 27 13.02 21.71 18.42
N PHE A 28 13.34 20.54 17.83
CA PHE A 28 12.97 19.27 18.42
C PHE A 28 13.76 19.01 19.72
N HIS A 29 13.07 18.55 20.74
CA HIS A 29 13.69 17.96 21.92
C HIS A 29 14.34 16.63 21.56
N ALA A 30 15.31 16.20 22.36
CA ALA A 30 15.97 14.91 22.19
C ALA A 30 16.16 14.22 23.54
N LYS A 31 15.98 12.91 23.59
CA LYS A 31 16.15 12.09 24.79
C LYS A 31 16.50 10.66 24.39
N THR A 32 17.20 9.96 25.28
CA THR A 32 17.34 8.50 25.21
C THR A 32 16.42 7.87 26.25
N ILE A 33 15.63 6.89 25.83
CA ILE A 33 14.63 6.20 26.65
C ILE A 33 15.04 4.74 26.78
N HIS A 34 15.20 4.27 28.00
CA HIS A 34 15.45 2.86 28.26
C HIS A 34 14.16 2.06 28.04
N SER A 35 14.20 1.12 27.11
CA SER A 35 13.11 0.18 26.86
C SER A 35 13.22 -1.03 27.80
N PRO A 36 12.10 -1.51 28.36
CA PRO A 36 12.07 -2.77 29.11
C PRO A 36 12.60 -3.98 28.31
N GLU A 37 12.62 -3.88 26.99
CA GLU A 37 13.16 -4.88 26.06
C GLU A 37 14.70 -4.79 25.91
N GLY A 38 15.38 -4.06 26.77
CA GLY A 38 16.84 -4.01 26.88
C GLY A 38 17.57 -3.17 25.84
N ALA A 39 16.91 -2.20 25.24
CA ALA A 39 17.55 -1.21 24.35
C ALA A 39 17.38 0.21 24.86
N ASP A 40 18.37 1.06 24.60
CA ASP A 40 18.28 2.49 24.80
C ASP A 40 17.87 3.12 23.46
N ILE A 41 16.66 3.65 23.39
CA ILE A 41 16.07 4.21 22.18
C ILE A 41 16.25 5.73 22.18
N PHE A 42 17.01 6.23 21.23
CA PHE A 42 17.12 7.66 20.99
C PHE A 42 15.88 8.16 20.27
N VAL A 43 15.27 9.22 20.77
CA VAL A 43 14.06 9.81 20.20
C VAL A 43 14.18 11.34 20.17
N ARG A 44 13.66 11.91 19.09
CA ARG A 44 13.45 13.36 18.96
C ARG A 44 11.95 13.60 18.85
N TRP A 45 11.48 14.72 19.43
CA TRP A 45 10.06 15.08 19.33
C TRP A 45 9.87 16.59 19.37
N GLY A 46 8.79 17.08 18.77
CA GLY A 46 8.47 18.50 18.72
C GLY A 46 7.05 18.75 18.23
N GLY A 47 6.64 20.02 18.27
CA GLY A 47 5.30 20.42 17.92
C GLY A 47 4.28 20.24 19.05
N SER A 48 3.00 20.44 18.73
CA SER A 48 1.88 20.29 19.67
C SER A 48 0.60 19.92 18.91
N GLY A 49 -0.24 19.10 19.52
CA GLY A 49 -1.47 18.58 18.93
C GLY A 49 -1.53 17.05 18.92
N PRO A 50 -2.33 16.43 18.06
CA PRO A 50 -2.41 14.97 17.92
C PRO A 50 -1.03 14.35 17.73
N VAL A 51 -0.80 13.18 18.32
CA VAL A 51 0.53 12.56 18.34
C VAL A 51 0.72 11.68 17.10
N VAL A 52 1.84 11.88 16.40
CA VAL A 52 2.26 11.07 15.25
C VAL A 52 3.65 10.52 15.50
N VAL A 53 3.80 9.19 15.42
CA VAL A 53 5.09 8.51 15.48
C VAL A 53 5.57 8.21 14.07
N LEU A 54 6.80 8.60 13.72
CA LEU A 54 7.41 8.37 12.42
C LEU A 54 8.51 7.31 12.56
N ILE A 55 8.33 6.15 11.95
CA ILE A 55 9.22 4.98 12.07
C ILE A 55 9.95 4.76 10.75
N HIS A 56 11.27 4.99 10.76
CA HIS A 56 12.13 4.89 9.56
C HIS A 56 12.43 3.44 9.15
N GLY A 57 12.99 3.28 7.96
CA GLY A 57 13.37 2.02 7.36
C GLY A 57 14.86 1.65 7.48
N TYR A 58 15.26 0.66 6.67
CA TYR A 58 16.64 0.25 6.49
C TYR A 58 17.35 1.18 5.51
N ALA A 59 18.68 1.25 5.60
CA ALA A 59 19.52 2.16 4.82
C ALA A 59 19.22 3.67 5.05
N GLU A 60 18.50 3.99 6.12
CA GLU A 60 18.15 5.33 6.58
C GLU A 60 18.12 5.40 8.12
N ASN A 61 17.75 6.53 8.69
CA ASN A 61 17.50 6.73 10.11
C ASN A 61 16.37 7.76 10.30
N SER A 62 16.10 8.18 11.53
CA SER A 62 15.02 9.14 11.83
C SER A 62 15.10 10.47 11.07
N ASP A 63 16.25 10.85 10.53
CA ASP A 63 16.39 12.10 9.76
C ASP A 63 15.76 12.02 8.35
N SER A 64 15.45 10.82 7.81
CA SER A 64 14.69 10.66 6.56
C SER A 64 13.31 11.33 6.63
N TRP A 65 12.77 11.44 7.82
CA TRP A 65 11.47 12.06 8.07
C TRP A 65 11.49 13.59 8.11
N ALA A 66 12.64 14.25 7.91
CA ALA A 66 12.77 15.69 8.05
C ALA A 66 11.71 16.52 7.28
N PRO A 67 11.37 16.20 6.02
CA PRO A 67 10.33 16.96 5.30
C PRO A 67 8.94 16.82 5.94
N LEU A 68 8.56 15.61 6.35
CA LEU A 68 7.27 15.35 6.95
C LEU A 68 7.20 15.93 8.37
N ALA A 69 8.25 15.74 9.16
CA ALA A 69 8.33 16.25 10.52
C ALA A 69 8.23 17.78 10.57
N ALA A 70 8.94 18.49 9.68
CA ALA A 70 8.86 19.95 9.57
C ALA A 70 7.46 20.46 9.16
N ASN A 71 6.71 19.65 8.43
CA ASN A 71 5.35 19.96 8.06
C ASN A 71 4.37 19.71 9.20
N LEU A 72 4.40 18.52 9.80
CA LEU A 72 3.47 18.08 10.85
C LEU A 72 3.65 18.83 12.17
N MET A 73 4.86 19.23 12.55
CA MET A 73 5.11 19.89 13.84
C MET A 73 4.37 21.21 14.03
N LYS A 74 3.76 21.74 12.98
CA LYS A 74 3.00 23.01 13.03
C LYS A 74 1.71 22.86 13.85
N ASP A 75 1.12 21.67 13.88
CA ASP A 75 -0.16 21.37 14.51
C ASP A 75 -0.29 19.93 15.02
N HIS A 76 0.80 19.15 14.99
CA HIS A 76 0.91 17.81 15.55
C HIS A 76 2.09 17.73 16.51
N THR A 77 2.01 16.85 17.48
CA THR A 77 3.19 16.38 18.22
C THR A 77 3.83 15.25 17.42
N VAL A 78 5.03 15.48 16.91
CA VAL A 78 5.77 14.53 16.08
C VAL A 78 6.84 13.84 16.90
N VAL A 79 6.83 12.52 16.95
CA VAL A 79 7.77 11.67 17.68
C VAL A 79 8.57 10.83 16.69
N VAL A 80 9.89 10.96 16.68
CA VAL A 80 10.75 10.35 15.66
C VAL A 80 11.88 9.58 16.35
N PRO A 81 11.69 8.29 16.65
CA PRO A 81 12.74 7.43 17.21
C PRO A 81 13.72 6.97 16.13
N ASP A 82 14.98 6.75 16.53
CA ASP A 82 15.85 5.83 15.83
C ASP A 82 15.51 4.41 16.29
N LEU A 83 15.27 3.49 15.37
CA LEU A 83 15.01 2.10 15.72
C LEU A 83 16.20 1.47 16.44
N ARG A 84 15.93 0.47 17.26
CA ARG A 84 16.95 -0.40 17.91
C ARG A 84 18.03 -0.78 16.90
N GLY A 85 19.29 -0.55 17.22
CA GLY A 85 20.44 -0.89 16.39
C GLY A 85 20.82 0.14 15.33
N ILE A 86 19.98 1.15 15.09
CA ILE A 86 20.19 2.17 14.04
C ILE A 86 20.40 3.55 14.68
N GLY A 87 21.08 4.42 13.95
CA GLY A 87 21.30 5.79 14.38
C GLY A 87 21.99 5.91 15.73
N ARG A 88 21.39 6.69 16.60
CA ARG A 88 21.88 6.98 17.96
C ARG A 88 21.33 6.02 19.01
N SER A 89 20.42 5.11 18.63
CA SER A 89 19.93 4.06 19.52
C SER A 89 21.01 3.02 19.79
N SER A 90 20.93 2.36 20.95
CA SER A 90 21.88 1.31 21.33
C SER A 90 21.76 0.10 20.38
N LYS A 91 22.85 -0.66 20.29
CA LYS A 91 23.01 -1.79 19.36
C LYS A 91 23.15 -3.10 20.13
N PRO A 92 22.09 -3.56 20.87
CA PRO A 92 22.13 -4.79 21.66
C PRO A 92 22.43 -6.01 20.77
N ALA A 93 22.77 -7.14 21.42
CA ALA A 93 23.11 -8.35 20.71
C ALA A 93 21.89 -9.08 20.10
N ALA A 94 20.67 -8.80 20.60
CA ALA A 94 19.43 -9.49 20.21
C ALA A 94 18.20 -8.56 20.29
N GLY A 95 17.01 -9.12 19.98
CA GLY A 95 15.73 -8.43 20.07
C GLY A 95 15.38 -7.63 18.81
N TYR A 96 15.87 -8.06 17.65
CA TYR A 96 15.62 -7.38 16.38
C TYR A 96 14.33 -7.85 15.68
N ASP A 97 13.60 -8.78 16.29
CA ASP A 97 12.25 -9.10 15.86
C ASP A 97 11.31 -7.90 16.06
N LYS A 98 10.31 -7.78 15.17
CA LYS A 98 9.47 -6.59 15.09
C LYS A 98 8.50 -6.46 16.26
N LYS A 99 8.16 -7.59 16.88
CA LYS A 99 7.39 -7.63 18.12
C LYS A 99 8.13 -6.96 19.29
N THR A 100 9.42 -7.26 19.45
CA THR A 100 10.28 -6.61 20.44
C THR A 100 10.43 -5.11 20.15
N GLN A 101 10.68 -4.74 18.89
CA GLN A 101 10.80 -3.33 18.50
C GLN A 101 9.50 -2.55 18.65
N ALA A 102 8.34 -3.18 18.42
CA ALA A 102 7.03 -2.58 18.70
C ALA A 102 6.88 -2.18 20.17
N LYS A 103 7.39 -2.98 21.09
CA LYS A 103 7.40 -2.64 22.52
C LYS A 103 8.38 -1.52 22.85
N ASP A 104 9.51 -1.41 22.14
CA ASP A 104 10.39 -0.25 22.24
C ASP A 104 9.65 1.05 21.87
N ILE A 105 8.88 1.02 20.76
CA ILE A 105 8.03 2.16 20.35
C ILE A 105 7.00 2.49 21.43
N ARG A 106 6.36 1.47 22.03
CA ARG A 106 5.41 1.69 23.14
C ARG A 106 6.11 2.36 24.34
N ALA A 107 7.30 1.91 24.70
CA ALA A 107 8.07 2.51 25.78
C ALA A 107 8.41 4.00 25.49
N VAL A 108 8.76 4.32 24.25
CA VAL A 108 9.00 5.71 23.82
C VAL A 108 7.74 6.55 23.99
N VAL A 109 6.62 6.11 23.44
CA VAL A 109 5.34 6.84 23.48
C VAL A 109 4.90 7.10 24.91
N THR A 110 4.93 6.08 25.77
CA THR A 110 4.51 6.19 27.18
C THR A 110 5.46 7.03 28.02
N SER A 111 6.78 6.92 27.80
CA SER A 111 7.78 7.75 28.51
C SER A 111 7.69 9.24 28.17
N LEU A 112 7.10 9.59 27.03
CA LEU A 112 6.80 10.97 26.64
C LEU A 112 5.44 11.45 27.17
N GLY A 113 4.68 10.59 27.87
CA GLY A 113 3.39 10.92 28.46
C GLY A 113 2.19 10.75 27.52
N TYR A 114 2.38 10.07 26.37
CA TYR A 114 1.32 9.85 25.39
C TYR A 114 0.73 8.44 25.51
N ASP A 115 -0.55 8.30 25.20
CA ASP A 115 -1.26 7.01 25.23
C ASP A 115 -1.65 6.52 23.85
N LYS A 116 -2.26 7.37 23.04
CA LYS A 116 -2.66 7.06 21.65
C LYS A 116 -1.85 7.86 20.65
N THR A 117 -1.63 7.28 19.48
CA THR A 117 -0.86 7.91 18.41
C THR A 117 -1.36 7.47 17.04
N SER A 118 -1.19 8.33 16.03
CA SER A 118 -1.09 7.85 14.66
C SER A 118 0.34 7.39 14.39
N VAL A 119 0.52 6.42 13.48
CA VAL A 119 1.82 5.86 13.14
C VAL A 119 2.04 5.96 11.64
N VAL A 120 3.20 6.48 11.23
CA VAL A 120 3.65 6.53 9.85
C VAL A 120 4.97 5.80 9.76
N ALA A 121 5.08 4.86 8.84
CA ALA A 121 6.25 4.00 8.77
C ALA A 121 6.67 3.72 7.33
N HIS A 122 7.96 3.42 7.15
CA HIS A 122 8.57 3.08 5.87
C HIS A 122 9.45 1.85 6.01
N ASP A 123 9.49 1.00 5.00
CA ASP A 123 10.36 -0.18 4.88
C ASP A 123 10.27 -1.11 6.10
N ILE A 124 11.38 -1.48 6.76
CA ILE A 124 11.33 -2.30 8.00
C ILE A 124 10.51 -1.62 9.10
N GLY A 125 10.38 -0.30 9.06
CA GLY A 125 9.48 0.43 9.94
C GLY A 125 8.01 0.01 9.80
N ASN A 126 7.56 -0.38 8.58
CA ASN A 126 6.21 -0.93 8.37
C ASN A 126 5.97 -2.18 9.19
N MET A 127 6.99 -3.04 9.25
CA MET A 127 6.92 -4.31 9.96
C MET A 127 6.81 -4.07 11.48
N VAL A 128 7.54 -3.07 11.98
CA VAL A 128 7.45 -2.62 13.40
C VAL A 128 6.09 -1.98 13.67
N ALA A 129 5.62 -1.12 12.78
CA ALA A 129 4.34 -0.44 12.89
C ALA A 129 3.16 -1.40 12.85
N TYR A 130 3.21 -2.41 11.98
CA TYR A 130 2.21 -3.48 11.96
C TYR A 130 2.19 -4.26 13.29
N ALA A 131 3.34 -4.71 13.76
CA ALA A 131 3.44 -5.38 15.05
C ALA A 131 2.94 -4.50 16.20
N TYR A 132 3.25 -3.20 16.19
CA TYR A 132 2.77 -2.23 17.17
C TYR A 132 1.24 -2.11 17.14
N ALA A 133 0.65 -1.96 15.96
CA ALA A 133 -0.79 -1.86 15.80
C ALA A 133 -1.52 -3.16 16.17
N ALA A 134 -0.92 -4.32 15.88
CA ALA A 134 -1.48 -5.62 16.24
C ALA A 134 -1.45 -5.90 17.75
N ILE A 135 -0.38 -5.48 18.44
CA ILE A 135 -0.23 -5.68 19.90
C ILE A 135 -1.06 -4.63 20.68
N TYR A 136 -1.15 -3.42 20.17
CA TYR A 136 -1.80 -2.29 20.84
C TYR A 136 -2.87 -1.63 19.96
N PRO A 137 -3.91 -2.37 19.50
CA PRO A 137 -4.87 -1.84 18.53
C PRO A 137 -5.62 -0.60 19.03
N ASP A 138 -5.92 -0.54 20.34
CA ASP A 138 -6.61 0.61 20.95
C ASP A 138 -5.72 1.85 21.13
N LYS A 139 -4.42 1.73 20.84
CA LYS A 139 -3.41 2.79 20.99
C LYS A 139 -3.00 3.41 19.66
N VAL A 140 -3.51 2.91 18.54
CA VAL A 140 -3.25 3.43 17.20
C VAL A 140 -4.53 4.02 16.62
N GLU A 141 -4.49 5.32 16.32
CA GLU A 141 -5.63 6.02 15.72
C GLU A 141 -5.66 5.84 14.21
N ARG A 142 -4.50 5.90 13.56
CA ARG A 142 -4.31 5.73 12.12
C ARG A 142 -2.95 5.09 11.86
N LEU A 143 -2.88 4.29 10.81
CA LEU A 143 -1.63 3.65 10.40
C LEU A 143 -1.33 3.98 8.93
N VAL A 144 -0.13 4.49 8.66
CA VAL A 144 0.40 4.64 7.30
C VAL A 144 1.61 3.70 7.17
N VAL A 145 1.58 2.84 6.17
CA VAL A 145 2.67 1.93 5.84
C VAL A 145 3.13 2.16 4.40
N MET A 146 4.45 2.28 4.19
CA MET A 146 5.00 2.66 2.90
C MET A 146 6.03 1.66 2.41
N ASP A 147 5.75 1.07 1.26
CA ASP A 147 6.67 0.39 0.33
C ASP A 147 7.52 -0.74 0.91
N ALA A 148 6.93 -1.66 1.69
CA ALA A 148 7.62 -2.87 2.13
C ALA A 148 6.65 -4.00 2.47
N PRO A 149 7.07 -5.28 2.32
CA PRO A 149 6.26 -6.43 2.70
C PRO A 149 6.16 -6.56 4.22
N ILE A 150 5.29 -7.48 4.66
CA ILE A 150 5.23 -7.93 6.05
C ILE A 150 5.64 -9.41 6.07
N PRO A 151 6.70 -9.81 6.77
CA PRO A 151 7.17 -11.19 6.80
C PRO A 151 6.04 -12.17 7.15
N GLY A 152 5.87 -13.20 6.32
CA GLY A 152 4.85 -14.23 6.52
C GLY A 152 3.43 -13.87 6.10
N ILE A 153 3.15 -12.63 5.69
CA ILE A 153 1.85 -12.23 5.13
C ILE A 153 1.93 -12.29 3.60
N ASP A 154 0.93 -12.91 2.99
CA ASP A 154 0.93 -13.14 1.54
C ASP A 154 0.98 -11.82 0.73
N PRO A 155 1.72 -11.82 -0.36
CA PRO A 155 2.43 -12.92 -1.04
C PRO A 155 3.90 -13.07 -0.62
N TRP A 156 4.18 -13.27 0.67
CA TRP A 156 5.54 -13.31 1.22
C TRP A 156 6.47 -14.29 0.52
N ASN A 157 5.98 -15.50 0.21
CA ASN A 157 6.81 -16.54 -0.40
C ASN A 157 7.23 -16.17 -1.83
N GLU A 158 6.37 -15.53 -2.59
CA GLU A 158 6.67 -15.02 -3.93
C GLU A 158 7.68 -13.88 -3.88
N ILE A 159 7.55 -12.99 -2.88
CA ILE A 159 8.52 -11.90 -2.66
C ILE A 159 9.90 -12.48 -2.37
N LEU A 160 10.02 -13.51 -1.54
CA LEU A 160 11.31 -14.15 -1.23
C LEU A 160 12.00 -14.79 -2.45
N LEU A 161 11.23 -15.16 -3.47
CA LEU A 161 11.77 -15.71 -4.72
C LEU A 161 12.28 -14.61 -5.67
N ASN A 162 11.97 -13.35 -5.40
CA ASN A 162 12.43 -12.24 -6.23
C ASN A 162 13.92 -11.97 -5.96
N PRO A 163 14.81 -12.10 -6.98
CA PRO A 163 16.24 -11.81 -6.81
C PRO A 163 16.54 -10.37 -6.41
N GLY A 164 15.62 -9.43 -6.61
CA GLY A 164 15.76 -8.04 -6.19
C GLY A 164 15.83 -7.89 -4.66
N VAL A 165 15.24 -8.79 -3.89
CA VAL A 165 15.32 -8.76 -2.42
C VAL A 165 16.49 -9.58 -1.86
N TRP A 166 17.59 -9.72 -2.62
CA TRP A 166 18.78 -10.48 -2.24
C TRP A 166 19.31 -10.13 -0.85
N HIS A 167 19.15 -8.88 -0.40
CA HIS A 167 19.64 -8.38 0.88
C HIS A 167 18.86 -8.98 2.08
N PHE A 168 17.66 -9.53 1.87
CA PHE A 168 16.93 -10.24 2.93
C PHE A 168 17.67 -11.48 3.43
N ASN A 169 18.51 -12.10 2.58
CA ASN A 169 19.32 -13.26 2.92
C ASN A 169 20.81 -12.93 3.10
N PHE A 170 21.21 -11.67 2.86
CA PHE A 170 22.59 -11.22 2.99
C PHE A 170 22.83 -10.67 4.40
N HIS A 171 23.08 -11.56 5.35
CA HIS A 171 23.32 -11.22 6.75
C HIS A 171 24.22 -12.27 7.44
N GLY A 172 24.60 -12.00 8.68
CA GLY A 172 25.48 -12.86 9.46
C GLY A 172 26.94 -12.39 9.51
N PRO A 173 27.81 -13.13 10.26
CA PRO A 173 29.17 -12.65 10.55
C PRO A 173 30.06 -12.44 9.31
N ASP A 174 29.91 -13.28 8.29
CA ASP A 174 30.69 -13.14 7.08
C ASP A 174 30.23 -11.98 6.21
N ALA A 175 28.92 -11.71 6.15
CA ALA A 175 28.38 -10.52 5.50
C ALA A 175 28.88 -9.24 6.19
N GLU A 176 28.91 -9.21 7.53
CA GLU A 176 29.47 -8.10 8.31
C GLU A 176 30.95 -7.87 7.96
N ARG A 177 31.76 -8.92 7.90
CA ARG A 177 33.19 -8.84 7.52
C ARG A 177 33.40 -8.36 6.09
N LEU A 178 32.58 -8.81 5.15
CA LEU A 178 32.65 -8.40 3.73
C LEU A 178 32.32 -6.91 3.55
N VAL A 179 31.39 -6.38 4.33
CA VAL A 179 30.91 -5.00 4.21
C VAL A 179 31.76 -4.02 5.04
N ALA A 180 32.46 -4.49 6.06
CA ALA A 180 33.26 -3.62 6.94
C ALA A 180 34.21 -2.70 6.17
N GLY A 181 34.06 -1.38 6.34
CA GLY A 181 34.76 -0.33 5.60
C GLY A 181 34.29 -0.14 4.15
N ARG A 182 33.19 -0.80 3.75
CA ARG A 182 32.58 -0.72 2.42
C ARG A 182 31.07 -0.47 2.51
N GLU A 183 30.59 0.02 3.64
CA GLU A 183 29.16 0.26 3.94
C GLU A 183 28.52 1.13 2.86
N ARG A 184 29.22 2.16 2.38
CA ARG A 184 28.75 3.02 1.30
C ARG A 184 28.53 2.24 -0.01
N ILE A 185 29.45 1.34 -0.39
CA ILE A 185 29.30 0.51 -1.60
C ILE A 185 28.11 -0.42 -1.47
N TYR A 186 27.93 -1.03 -0.30
CA TYR A 186 26.81 -1.91 0.00
C TYR A 186 25.48 -1.16 -0.12
N PHE A 187 25.36 0.00 0.50
CA PHE A 187 24.14 0.80 0.46
C PHE A 187 23.87 1.45 -0.89
N ASP A 188 24.90 1.83 -1.64
CA ASP A 188 24.72 2.32 -3.01
C ASP A 188 24.02 1.29 -3.89
N ARG A 189 24.32 0.01 -3.70
CA ARG A 189 23.61 -1.06 -4.40
C ARG A 189 22.12 -1.08 -4.03
N ILE A 190 21.78 -1.01 -2.76
CA ILE A 190 20.39 -0.98 -2.28
C ILE A 190 19.68 0.26 -2.78
N TRP A 191 20.26 1.44 -2.60
CA TRP A 191 19.62 2.67 -3.09
C TRP A 191 19.38 2.66 -4.59
N ASN A 192 20.34 2.17 -5.38
CA ASN A 192 20.21 2.13 -6.83
C ASN A 192 19.21 1.06 -7.31
N ASP A 193 19.14 -0.10 -6.66
CA ASP A 193 18.23 -1.18 -7.06
C ASP A 193 16.76 -0.80 -6.86
N PHE A 194 16.46 0.05 -5.85
CA PHE A 194 15.10 0.36 -5.46
C PHE A 194 14.63 1.78 -5.79
N THR A 195 15.50 2.64 -6.36
CA THR A 195 15.09 4.00 -6.72
C THR A 195 14.31 4.06 -8.04
N GLY A 196 13.32 4.91 -8.09
CA GLY A 196 12.64 5.33 -9.32
C GLY A 196 13.29 6.54 -9.99
N ASP A 197 14.15 7.26 -9.26
CA ASP A 197 14.93 8.42 -9.73
C ASP A 197 16.42 8.18 -9.42
N PRO A 198 17.28 7.93 -10.44
CA PRO A 198 18.71 7.64 -10.24
C PRO A 198 19.50 8.70 -9.47
N GLY A 199 18.97 9.92 -9.34
CA GLY A 199 19.56 11.01 -8.56
C GLY A 199 19.17 10.97 -7.06
N LYS A 200 18.40 9.95 -6.63
CA LYS A 200 17.86 9.86 -5.27
C LYS A 200 18.15 8.50 -4.62
N PRO A 201 18.38 8.49 -3.31
CA PRO A 201 18.76 9.63 -2.46
C PRO A 201 19.99 10.32 -3.00
N ASP A 202 20.15 11.62 -2.73
CA ASP A 202 21.32 12.37 -3.22
C ASP A 202 22.62 12.01 -2.49
N GLU A 203 23.75 12.46 -3.02
CA GLU A 203 25.09 12.09 -2.53
C GLU A 203 25.32 12.46 -1.06
N ALA A 204 24.83 13.63 -0.63
CA ALA A 204 24.97 14.06 0.75
C ALA A 204 24.16 13.17 1.71
N THR A 205 22.94 12.83 1.32
CA THR A 205 22.04 11.91 2.03
C THR A 205 22.63 10.51 2.13
N ARG A 206 23.16 9.97 1.01
CA ARG A 206 23.80 8.65 0.97
C ARG A 206 25.03 8.59 1.89
N ASN A 207 25.88 9.60 1.86
CA ASN A 207 27.05 9.67 2.75
C ASN A 207 26.63 9.72 4.22
N PHE A 208 25.61 10.50 4.53
CA PHE A 208 25.09 10.65 5.89
C PHE A 208 24.52 9.33 6.44
N PHE A 209 23.67 8.64 5.67
CA PHE A 209 23.09 7.38 6.11
C PHE A 209 24.13 6.25 6.18
N ALA A 210 25.03 6.14 5.18
CA ALA A 210 26.10 5.13 5.25
C ALA A 210 27.00 5.31 6.48
N ALA A 211 27.34 6.55 6.83
CA ALA A 211 28.14 6.86 8.02
C ALA A 211 27.43 6.44 9.33
N THR A 212 26.09 6.45 9.36
CA THR A 212 25.30 5.97 10.49
C THR A 212 25.51 4.47 10.74
N TYR A 213 25.55 3.68 9.68
CA TYR A 213 25.72 2.23 9.76
C TYR A 213 27.19 1.82 9.91
N ALA A 214 28.14 2.66 9.49
CA ALA A 214 29.57 2.45 9.69
C ALA A 214 30.02 2.57 11.17
N GLN A 215 29.13 3.04 12.06
CA GLN A 215 29.44 3.07 13.49
C GLN A 215 29.61 1.65 14.07
N PRO A 216 30.42 1.47 15.13
CA PRO A 216 30.66 0.15 15.73
C PRO A 216 29.34 -0.61 16.01
N GLY A 217 29.22 -1.81 15.42
CA GLY A 217 28.04 -2.67 15.52
C GLY A 217 26.85 -2.23 14.66
N GLY A 218 26.97 -1.16 13.86
CA GLY A 218 25.88 -0.67 13.02
C GLY A 218 25.46 -1.68 11.95
N MET A 219 26.41 -2.21 11.18
CA MET A 219 26.09 -3.25 10.17
C MET A 219 25.61 -4.55 10.81
N ARG A 220 26.19 -4.97 11.94
CA ARG A 220 25.70 -6.15 12.67
C ARG A 220 24.22 -5.98 13.05
N ALA A 221 23.87 -4.84 13.60
CA ALA A 221 22.50 -4.52 13.99
C ALA A 221 21.57 -4.40 12.76
N GLY A 222 22.05 -3.78 11.69
CA GLY A 222 21.33 -3.69 10.42
C GLY A 222 21.01 -5.06 9.83
N PHE A 223 21.98 -5.96 9.78
CA PHE A 223 21.79 -7.34 9.32
C PHE A 223 20.89 -8.16 10.24
N ALA A 224 20.91 -7.90 11.54
CA ALA A 224 20.05 -8.57 12.49
C ALA A 224 18.55 -8.25 12.27
N GLN A 225 18.22 -7.12 11.62
CA GLN A 225 16.84 -6.81 11.22
C GLN A 225 16.28 -7.86 10.26
N PHE A 226 17.08 -8.29 9.28
CA PHE A 226 16.69 -9.30 8.29
C PHE A 226 16.77 -10.72 8.86
N ALA A 227 17.77 -11.01 9.67
CA ALA A 227 17.91 -12.29 10.35
C ALA A 227 16.69 -12.64 11.22
N ALA A 228 15.94 -11.64 11.68
CA ALA A 228 14.74 -11.81 12.47
C ALA A 228 13.49 -12.19 11.64
N PHE A 229 13.49 -12.10 10.32
CA PHE A 229 12.30 -12.29 9.47
C PHE A 229 11.60 -13.64 9.65
N SER A 230 12.35 -14.71 9.94
CA SER A 230 11.75 -16.02 10.22
C SER A 230 10.96 -16.03 11.54
N GLN A 231 11.38 -15.25 12.53
CA GLN A 231 10.62 -15.07 13.78
C GLN A 231 9.45 -14.13 13.55
N ASP A 232 9.67 -13.03 12.83
CA ASP A 232 8.62 -12.07 12.48
C ASP A 232 7.47 -12.75 11.73
N ALA A 233 7.79 -13.65 10.78
CA ALA A 233 6.77 -14.41 10.05
C ALA A 233 5.91 -15.28 10.98
N LYS A 234 6.50 -15.89 12.01
CA LYS A 234 5.74 -16.67 13.00
C LYS A 234 4.85 -15.78 13.87
N ASP A 235 5.38 -14.66 14.34
CA ASP A 235 4.61 -13.72 15.14
C ASP A 235 3.46 -13.09 14.32
N ASN A 236 3.71 -12.73 13.06
CA ASN A 236 2.72 -12.16 12.17
C ASN A 236 1.60 -13.16 11.81
N LYS A 237 1.88 -14.47 11.74
CA LYS A 237 0.85 -15.51 11.61
C LYS A 237 -0.09 -15.58 12.81
N VAL A 238 0.36 -15.17 13.99
CA VAL A 238 -0.50 -15.01 15.16
C VAL A 238 -1.29 -13.69 15.06
N PHE A 239 -0.63 -12.62 14.69
CA PHE A 239 -1.28 -11.29 14.61
C PHE A 239 -2.36 -11.24 13.53
N GLU A 240 -2.19 -11.90 12.38
CA GLU A 240 -3.18 -11.90 11.29
C GLU A 240 -4.53 -12.51 11.66
N GLN A 241 -4.61 -13.25 12.76
CA GLN A 241 -5.87 -13.84 13.26
C GLN A 241 -6.88 -12.75 13.68
N MET A 242 -6.41 -11.55 14.00
CA MET A 242 -7.25 -10.40 14.29
C MET A 242 -6.84 -9.24 13.37
N LYS A 243 -7.69 -8.93 12.40
CA LYS A 243 -7.43 -7.81 11.49
C LYS A 243 -7.45 -6.47 12.22
N LEU A 244 -6.54 -5.58 11.81
CA LEU A 244 -6.53 -4.20 12.27
C LEU A 244 -7.83 -3.50 11.88
N THR A 245 -8.41 -2.76 12.82
CA THR A 245 -9.70 -2.08 12.66
C THR A 245 -9.56 -0.57 12.42
N MET A 246 -8.42 0.02 12.86
CA MET A 246 -8.15 1.44 12.59
C MET A 246 -7.97 1.69 11.08
N PRO A 247 -8.19 2.94 10.61
CA PRO A 247 -7.87 3.31 9.24
C PRO A 247 -6.39 3.06 8.91
N VAL A 248 -6.14 2.39 7.79
CA VAL A 248 -4.80 2.09 7.26
C VAL A 248 -4.65 2.71 5.89
N MET A 249 -3.59 3.49 5.66
CA MET A 249 -3.17 3.91 4.33
C MET A 249 -1.95 3.12 3.91
N ALA A 250 -2.06 2.39 2.81
CA ALA A 250 -1.01 1.58 2.23
C ALA A 250 -0.45 2.28 0.98
N VAL A 251 0.79 2.74 1.05
CA VAL A 251 1.42 3.56 0.02
C VAL A 251 2.54 2.80 -0.65
N GLY A 252 2.53 2.69 -1.97
CA GLY A 252 3.63 2.10 -2.73
C GLY A 252 4.20 3.07 -3.76
N GLY A 253 5.50 3.02 -4.00
CA GLY A 253 6.09 3.69 -5.16
C GLY A 253 5.74 2.95 -6.45
N GLU A 254 5.34 3.67 -7.51
CA GLU A 254 4.92 3.09 -8.78
C GLU A 254 5.96 2.10 -9.36
N LYS A 255 7.24 2.39 -9.16
CA LYS A 255 8.37 1.59 -9.66
C LYS A 255 8.93 0.60 -8.62
N SER A 256 8.23 0.41 -7.50
CA SER A 256 8.58 -0.51 -6.43
C SER A 256 7.37 -1.37 -6.07
N PHE A 257 6.85 -1.31 -4.85
CA PHE A 257 5.70 -2.12 -4.43
C PHE A 257 4.37 -1.70 -5.07
N GLY A 258 4.18 -0.41 -5.41
CA GLY A 258 2.95 0.08 -6.04
C GLY A 258 1.69 -0.37 -5.30
N ALA A 259 0.72 -0.89 -6.04
CA ALA A 259 -0.53 -1.40 -5.49
C ALA A 259 -0.36 -2.65 -4.60
N LEU A 260 0.77 -3.37 -4.72
CA LEU A 260 1.05 -4.56 -3.91
C LEU A 260 1.07 -4.24 -2.41
N GLN A 261 1.48 -3.02 -2.02
CA GLN A 261 1.43 -2.59 -0.62
C GLN A 261 0.02 -2.72 -0.03
N ALA A 262 -1.00 -2.32 -0.78
CA ALA A 262 -2.38 -2.43 -0.32
C ALA A 262 -2.90 -3.87 -0.34
N VAL A 263 -2.48 -4.68 -1.30
CA VAL A 263 -2.80 -6.12 -1.35
C VAL A 263 -2.33 -6.79 -0.06
N ILE A 264 -1.08 -6.58 0.35
CA ILE A 264 -0.51 -7.12 1.58
C ILE A 264 -1.34 -6.66 2.80
N MET A 265 -1.64 -5.37 2.90
CA MET A 265 -2.37 -4.83 4.05
C MET A 265 -3.80 -5.32 4.16
N ARG A 266 -4.47 -5.66 3.05
CA ARG A 266 -5.83 -6.23 3.05
C ARG A 266 -5.90 -7.64 3.67
N HIS A 267 -4.79 -8.34 3.74
CA HIS A 267 -4.73 -9.60 4.50
C HIS A 267 -4.86 -9.36 6.01
N VAL A 268 -4.37 -8.24 6.51
CA VAL A 268 -4.21 -7.98 7.95
C VAL A 268 -5.00 -6.77 8.48
N ALA A 269 -5.71 -6.04 7.63
CA ALA A 269 -6.52 -4.88 8.02
C ALA A 269 -7.88 -4.88 7.29
N ILE A 270 -8.89 -4.25 7.90
CA ILE A 270 -10.25 -4.19 7.35
C ILE A 270 -10.42 -2.94 6.47
N ASN A 271 -9.86 -1.82 6.91
CA ASN A 271 -10.06 -0.50 6.31
C ASN A 271 -8.74 -0.01 5.69
N VAL A 272 -8.49 -0.38 4.43
CA VAL A 272 -7.23 -0.09 3.72
C VAL A 272 -7.49 0.86 2.56
N GLN A 273 -6.97 2.08 2.67
CA GLN A 273 -6.84 3.03 1.58
C GLN A 273 -5.56 2.72 0.79
N GLU A 274 -5.70 2.53 -0.52
CA GLU A 274 -4.58 2.30 -1.44
C GLU A 274 -4.11 3.61 -2.04
N GLU A 275 -2.79 3.83 -2.05
CA GLU A 275 -2.16 4.95 -2.73
C GLU A 275 -0.89 4.51 -3.46
N VAL A 276 -0.70 5.01 -4.68
CA VAL A 276 0.50 4.77 -5.49
C VAL A 276 1.14 6.10 -5.85
N VAL A 277 2.41 6.28 -5.47
CA VAL A 277 3.15 7.51 -5.75
C VAL A 277 3.78 7.43 -7.14
N ALA A 278 3.18 8.15 -8.09
CA ALA A 278 3.61 8.14 -9.49
C ALA A 278 5.08 8.60 -9.66
N GLY A 279 5.82 7.83 -10.46
CA GLY A 279 7.23 8.09 -10.79
C GLY A 279 8.21 7.84 -9.64
N SER A 280 7.76 7.38 -8.45
CA SER A 280 8.62 7.03 -7.33
C SER A 280 8.99 5.56 -7.34
N GLY A 281 10.20 5.25 -6.88
CA GLY A 281 10.57 3.94 -6.39
C GLY A 281 10.31 3.82 -4.89
N HIS A 282 11.19 3.11 -4.20
CA HIS A 282 11.08 2.82 -2.78
C HIS A 282 11.30 4.05 -1.87
N TRP A 283 12.14 5.00 -2.28
CA TRP A 283 12.57 6.14 -1.47
C TRP A 283 11.59 7.31 -1.60
N LEU A 284 10.31 7.10 -1.23
CA LEU A 284 9.21 8.03 -1.50
C LEU A 284 9.46 9.43 -0.92
N MET A 285 10.09 9.50 0.26
CA MET A 285 10.34 10.78 0.94
C MET A 285 11.48 11.57 0.26
N GLU A 286 12.44 10.90 -0.35
CA GLU A 286 13.55 11.49 -1.10
C GLU A 286 13.20 11.78 -2.55
N GLU A 287 12.38 10.92 -3.17
CA GLU A 287 12.04 11.01 -4.59
C GLU A 287 10.87 11.95 -4.86
N ARG A 288 9.86 11.94 -4.00
CA ARG A 288 8.61 12.73 -4.15
C ARG A 288 8.16 13.38 -2.83
N PRO A 289 9.04 14.14 -2.14
CA PRO A 289 8.78 14.63 -0.78
C PRO A 289 7.50 15.45 -0.67
N ALA A 290 7.28 16.41 -1.58
CA ALA A 290 6.12 17.29 -1.52
C ALA A 290 4.79 16.53 -1.68
N TYR A 291 4.73 15.57 -2.61
CA TYR A 291 3.55 14.76 -2.83
C TYR A 291 3.31 13.82 -1.65
N THR A 292 4.35 13.11 -1.21
CA THR A 292 4.26 12.14 -0.09
C THR A 292 3.84 12.83 1.21
N VAL A 293 4.39 14.00 1.52
CA VAL A 293 3.99 14.81 2.67
C VAL A 293 2.52 15.23 2.59
N ALA A 294 2.07 15.74 1.43
CA ALA A 294 0.68 16.17 1.25
C ALA A 294 -0.30 15.00 1.37
N LEU A 295 0.06 13.84 0.82
CA LEU A 295 -0.73 12.62 0.89
C LEU A 295 -0.90 12.14 2.33
N ILE A 296 0.20 11.99 3.07
CA ILE A 296 0.18 11.55 4.47
C ILE A 296 -0.62 12.54 5.32
N ARG A 297 -0.39 13.84 5.14
CA ARG A 297 -1.11 14.89 5.84
C ARG A 297 -2.62 14.78 5.63
N LYS A 298 -3.06 14.68 4.37
CA LYS A 298 -4.48 14.53 4.03
C LYS A 298 -5.12 13.34 4.76
N PHE A 299 -4.39 12.23 4.87
CA PHE A 299 -4.89 11.06 5.58
C PHE A 299 -4.95 11.27 7.10
N LEU A 300 -3.93 11.87 7.69
CA LEU A 300 -3.88 12.13 9.13
C LEU A 300 -4.94 13.15 9.57
N ASP A 301 -5.18 14.19 8.78
CA ASP A 301 -6.15 15.27 9.08
C ASP A 301 -7.59 14.93 8.65
N GLY A 302 -7.79 13.84 7.89
CA GLY A 302 -9.10 13.43 7.43
C GLY A 302 -10.04 13.07 8.60
N PRO A 303 -11.37 13.05 8.40
CA PRO A 303 -12.27 12.60 9.43
C PRO A 303 -11.92 11.17 9.87
N VAL A 304 -11.91 10.91 11.18
CA VAL A 304 -11.87 9.53 11.70
C VAL A 304 -13.24 8.96 11.43
N VAL A 305 -13.36 8.16 10.39
CA VAL A 305 -14.54 7.30 10.23
C VAL A 305 -14.35 6.16 11.22
N ASP A 306 -14.91 6.33 12.41
CA ASP A 306 -14.81 5.36 13.49
C ASP A 306 -15.69 4.16 13.15
N HIS A 307 -15.11 3.16 12.50
CA HIS A 307 -15.77 1.87 12.23
C HIS A 307 -15.71 0.92 13.45
N ALA A 308 -15.17 1.37 14.59
CA ALA A 308 -14.90 0.53 15.76
C ALA A 308 -15.91 0.70 16.92
N VAL A 309 -16.97 1.50 16.79
CA VAL A 309 -18.02 1.61 17.81
C VAL A 309 -19.40 1.47 17.18
N ALA A 310 -19.74 0.27 16.75
CA ALA A 310 -21.12 -0.16 16.59
C ALA A 310 -21.50 -1.15 17.71
N GLY A 311 -21.26 -0.72 18.94
CA GLY A 311 -21.84 -1.31 20.14
C GLY A 311 -22.55 -0.20 20.92
N ASN A 312 -23.85 -0.01 20.66
CA ASN A 312 -24.78 0.92 21.33
C ASN A 312 -24.67 2.42 20.99
N ALA A 313 -25.07 2.81 19.79
CA ALA A 313 -25.79 4.06 19.54
C ALA A 313 -26.56 3.91 18.23
N SER A 314 -27.87 4.11 18.31
CA SER A 314 -28.88 4.31 17.26
C SER A 314 -28.48 4.07 15.81
N HIS A 315 -28.96 3.00 15.25
CA HIS A 315 -29.19 2.65 13.85
C HIS A 315 -29.02 3.77 12.82
N ASP A 316 -27.80 3.87 12.25
CA ASP A 316 -27.59 4.06 10.82
C ASP A 316 -26.63 2.94 10.41
N SER A 317 -27.13 1.74 10.44
CA SER A 317 -26.41 0.54 10.01
C SER A 317 -26.35 0.55 8.48
N ASN A 318 -25.17 0.37 7.90
CA ASN A 318 -24.96 -0.11 6.53
C ASN A 318 -25.53 -1.55 6.37
N GLU A 319 -26.56 -1.89 7.12
CA GLU A 319 -27.36 -3.09 6.97
C GLU A 319 -28.36 -2.86 5.84
N GLU A 320 -28.06 -3.43 4.68
CA GLU A 320 -28.92 -3.40 3.51
C GLU A 320 -29.66 -4.72 3.41
N ARG A 321 -30.98 -4.67 3.38
CA ARG A 321 -31.87 -5.82 3.25
C ARG A 321 -32.90 -5.49 2.21
N PHE A 322 -32.82 -6.16 1.06
CA PHE A 322 -33.75 -5.94 -0.03
C PHE A 322 -34.52 -7.22 -0.37
N THR A 323 -35.81 -7.12 -0.45
CA THR A 323 -36.62 -8.14 -1.10
C THR A 323 -36.64 -7.90 -2.63
N PRO A 324 -36.95 -8.90 -3.45
CA PRO A 324 -37.04 -8.71 -4.90
C PRO A 324 -37.99 -7.58 -5.34
N ALA A 325 -39.03 -7.27 -4.56
CA ALA A 325 -39.94 -6.19 -4.86
C ALA A 325 -39.37 -4.78 -4.61
N GLU A 326 -38.30 -4.69 -3.86
CA GLU A 326 -37.62 -3.42 -3.49
C GLU A 326 -36.53 -3.05 -4.48
N TYR A 327 -36.14 -3.94 -5.39
CA TYR A 327 -35.16 -3.62 -6.44
C TYR A 327 -35.76 -2.65 -7.45
N LYS A 328 -35.32 -1.39 -7.41
CA LYS A 328 -35.77 -0.37 -8.36
C LYS A 328 -34.79 -0.34 -9.54
N PHE A 329 -35.01 -1.16 -10.54
CA PHE A 329 -34.33 -1.03 -11.81
C PHE A 329 -34.68 0.30 -12.46
N PRO A 330 -33.70 1.04 -13.02
CA PRO A 330 -33.95 2.31 -13.69
C PRO A 330 -34.91 2.11 -14.88
N GLN A 331 -35.85 3.05 -15.04
CA GLN A 331 -36.93 2.95 -16.03
C GLN A 331 -36.51 3.20 -17.49
N MET A 332 -35.28 3.26 -17.83
CA MET A 332 -34.78 3.29 -19.23
C MET A 332 -33.32 2.83 -19.22
N GLY A 333 -33.09 1.68 -19.76
CA GLY A 333 -31.87 0.95 -20.02
C GLY A 333 -30.54 1.70 -19.98
N ASN A 334 -30.17 2.19 -18.80
CA ASN A 334 -28.78 2.57 -18.60
C ASN A 334 -28.03 1.34 -18.09
N PRO A 335 -27.15 0.77 -18.91
CA PRO A 335 -26.45 -0.46 -18.56
C PRO A 335 -25.53 -0.34 -17.34
N GLY A 336 -25.23 0.86 -16.85
CA GLY A 336 -24.41 1.10 -15.66
C GLY A 336 -23.01 0.52 -15.71
N THR A 337 -22.13 0.96 -14.84
CA THR A 337 -20.79 0.40 -14.69
C THR A 337 -20.85 -1.02 -14.14
N GLY A 338 -19.92 -1.87 -14.60
CA GLY A 338 -19.88 -3.29 -14.25
C GLY A 338 -20.75 -4.21 -15.13
N SER A 339 -21.54 -3.65 -16.08
CA SER A 339 -22.25 -4.41 -17.09
C SER A 339 -21.47 -4.48 -18.42
N SER A 340 -21.99 -5.28 -19.37
CA SER A 340 -21.45 -5.33 -20.74
C SER A 340 -21.66 -4.05 -21.57
N GLY A 341 -22.45 -3.10 -21.10
CA GLY A 341 -22.76 -1.85 -21.80
C GLY A 341 -23.83 -1.96 -22.88
N ILE A 342 -24.46 -3.12 -23.07
CA ILE A 342 -25.51 -3.30 -24.06
C ILE A 342 -26.79 -2.56 -23.64
N SER A 343 -27.36 -1.83 -24.58
CA SER A 343 -28.64 -1.14 -24.41
C SER A 343 -29.75 -2.10 -24.01
N GLY A 344 -30.60 -1.71 -23.07
CA GLY A 344 -31.69 -2.54 -22.55
C GLY A 344 -31.32 -3.39 -21.34
N ILE A 345 -30.04 -3.58 -21.03
CA ILE A 345 -29.62 -4.15 -19.75
C ILE A 345 -29.81 -3.10 -18.66
N GLU A 346 -30.48 -3.49 -17.61
CA GLU A 346 -30.73 -2.64 -16.44
C GLU A 346 -29.86 -3.08 -15.29
N THR A 347 -29.17 -2.12 -14.63
CA THR A 347 -28.30 -2.38 -13.49
C THR A 347 -28.81 -1.68 -12.24
N VAL A 348 -28.88 -2.40 -11.13
CA VAL A 348 -29.08 -1.86 -9.79
C VAL A 348 -27.86 -2.15 -8.94
N VAL A 349 -27.29 -1.14 -8.31
CA VAL A 349 -26.23 -1.32 -7.31
C VAL A 349 -26.89 -1.65 -5.98
N LEU A 350 -26.61 -2.85 -5.45
CA LEU A 350 -27.11 -3.29 -4.14
C LEU A 350 -26.14 -2.92 -3.02
N LYS A 351 -24.84 -2.87 -3.31
CA LYS A 351 -23.81 -2.49 -2.34
C LYS A 351 -22.59 -1.94 -3.03
N GLY A 352 -21.92 -0.97 -2.39
CA GLY A 352 -20.66 -0.41 -2.86
C GLY A 352 -20.79 0.43 -4.14
N ASN A 353 -19.67 0.61 -4.84
CA ASN A 353 -19.62 1.33 -6.12
C ASN A 353 -18.67 0.58 -7.07
N PRO A 354 -19.17 0.05 -8.20
CA PRO A 354 -18.31 -0.66 -9.17
C PRO A 354 -17.25 0.22 -9.84
N ASP A 355 -17.36 1.56 -9.80
CA ASP A 355 -16.37 2.50 -10.34
C ASP A 355 -15.22 2.77 -9.37
N GLN A 356 -15.33 2.32 -8.12
CA GLN A 356 -14.36 2.60 -7.05
C GLN A 356 -13.73 1.31 -6.53
N ALA A 357 -12.54 1.43 -5.95
CA ALA A 357 -11.92 0.31 -5.26
C ALA A 357 -12.78 -0.10 -4.06
N GLY A 358 -13.08 -1.40 -3.96
CA GLY A 358 -13.88 -1.97 -2.87
C GLY A 358 -14.86 -3.03 -3.34
N LEU A 359 -15.44 -3.74 -2.37
CA LEU A 359 -16.47 -4.74 -2.62
C LEU A 359 -17.72 -4.04 -3.16
N TYR A 360 -18.24 -4.53 -4.28
CA TYR A 360 -19.53 -4.12 -4.80
C TYR A 360 -20.42 -5.33 -5.10
N THR A 361 -21.73 -5.13 -5.06
CA THR A 361 -22.72 -6.08 -5.54
C THR A 361 -23.73 -5.35 -6.41
N ILE A 362 -23.92 -5.85 -7.62
CA ILE A 362 -24.91 -5.34 -8.58
C ILE A 362 -25.88 -6.45 -8.96
N MET A 363 -27.07 -6.02 -9.34
CA MET A 363 -28.07 -6.88 -9.96
C MET A 363 -28.25 -6.43 -11.41
N LEU A 364 -28.10 -7.33 -12.35
CA LEU A 364 -28.35 -7.10 -13.76
C LEU A 364 -29.67 -7.77 -14.16
N ARG A 365 -30.54 -7.03 -14.85
CA ARG A 365 -31.67 -7.58 -15.59
C ARG A 365 -31.33 -7.49 -17.07
N VAL A 366 -31.24 -8.65 -17.72
CA VAL A 366 -30.90 -8.79 -19.14
C VAL A 366 -32.17 -9.19 -19.89
N PRO A 367 -32.63 -8.39 -20.87
CA PRO A 367 -33.83 -8.74 -21.67
C PRO A 367 -33.70 -10.07 -22.38
N ALA A 368 -34.85 -10.67 -22.75
CA ALA A 368 -34.86 -11.81 -23.65
C ALA A 368 -34.18 -11.46 -24.98
N HIS A 369 -33.64 -12.48 -25.69
CA HIS A 369 -32.99 -12.37 -26.99
C HIS A 369 -31.78 -11.40 -27.01
N THR A 370 -31.08 -11.24 -25.87
CA THR A 370 -29.88 -10.40 -25.76
C THR A 370 -28.65 -11.26 -25.99
N ARG A 371 -27.78 -10.84 -26.91
CA ARG A 371 -26.50 -11.49 -27.18
C ARG A 371 -25.37 -10.55 -26.75
N ILE A 372 -24.42 -11.05 -25.94
CA ILE A 372 -23.27 -10.34 -25.43
C ILE A 372 -22.01 -10.95 -26.04
N ALA A 373 -21.31 -10.18 -26.87
CA ALA A 373 -20.08 -10.59 -27.53
C ALA A 373 -18.94 -10.80 -26.54
N ALA A 374 -17.88 -11.48 -26.97
CA ALA A 374 -16.72 -11.78 -26.13
C ALA A 374 -16.07 -10.53 -25.57
N HIS A 375 -15.98 -10.45 -24.26
CA HIS A 375 -15.42 -9.34 -23.49
C HIS A 375 -14.83 -9.86 -22.19
N SER A 376 -14.08 -9.03 -21.51
CA SER A 376 -13.50 -9.30 -20.18
C SER A 376 -13.68 -8.13 -19.24
N HIS A 377 -13.45 -8.38 -17.96
CA HIS A 377 -13.42 -7.39 -16.92
C HIS A 377 -12.03 -7.37 -16.25
N ARG A 378 -11.63 -6.23 -15.71
CA ARG A 378 -10.34 -6.11 -15.02
C ARG A 378 -10.36 -6.69 -13.61
N ASP A 379 -11.52 -6.72 -12.99
CA ASP A 379 -11.77 -7.17 -11.63
C ASP A 379 -12.19 -8.64 -11.59
N ASP A 380 -11.97 -9.31 -10.47
CA ASP A 380 -12.42 -10.67 -10.20
C ASP A 380 -13.86 -10.64 -9.73
N ARG A 381 -14.73 -11.37 -10.44
CA ARG A 381 -16.16 -11.36 -10.20
C ARG A 381 -16.74 -12.76 -10.08
N VAL A 382 -17.73 -12.87 -9.22
CA VAL A 382 -18.55 -14.07 -9.08
C VAL A 382 -20.01 -13.69 -9.28
N ALA A 383 -20.78 -14.60 -9.85
CA ALA A 383 -22.17 -14.33 -10.14
C ALA A 383 -23.08 -15.51 -9.81
N THR A 384 -24.32 -15.17 -9.44
CA THR A 384 -25.40 -16.12 -9.19
C THR A 384 -26.60 -15.78 -10.07
N VAL A 385 -27.16 -16.77 -10.74
CA VAL A 385 -28.38 -16.61 -11.50
C VAL A 385 -29.56 -16.58 -10.53
N ILE A 386 -30.34 -15.49 -10.56
CA ILE A 386 -31.48 -15.28 -9.66
C ILE A 386 -32.78 -15.73 -10.31
N SER A 387 -32.98 -15.42 -11.60
CA SER A 387 -34.15 -15.84 -12.36
C SER A 387 -33.83 -15.98 -13.84
N GLY A 388 -34.62 -16.80 -14.55
CA GLY A 388 -34.39 -17.16 -15.96
C GLY A 388 -33.17 -18.07 -16.15
N THR A 389 -32.89 -18.47 -17.40
CA THR A 389 -31.75 -19.34 -17.73
C THR A 389 -30.68 -18.54 -18.43
N TRP A 390 -29.54 -18.38 -17.74
CA TRP A 390 -28.36 -17.68 -18.27
C TRP A 390 -27.49 -18.62 -19.09
N HIS A 391 -27.16 -18.24 -20.32
CA HIS A 391 -26.27 -19.00 -21.18
C HIS A 391 -24.93 -18.29 -21.29
N ILE A 392 -23.87 -18.89 -20.74
CA ILE A 392 -22.51 -18.29 -20.70
C ILE A 392 -21.47 -19.28 -21.24
N GLY A 393 -20.49 -18.74 -21.96
CA GLY A 393 -19.34 -19.45 -22.48
C GLY A 393 -18.06 -18.64 -22.32
N TYR A 394 -16.91 -19.33 -22.28
CA TYR A 394 -15.59 -18.67 -22.17
C TYR A 394 -14.82 -18.81 -23.51
N GLY A 395 -14.15 -17.71 -23.88
CA GLY A 395 -13.33 -17.64 -25.09
C GLY A 395 -13.37 -16.28 -25.77
N ASP A 396 -12.56 -16.14 -26.81
CA ASP A 396 -12.31 -14.87 -27.50
C ASP A 396 -13.36 -14.57 -28.60
N GLN A 397 -14.21 -15.53 -28.91
CA GLN A 397 -15.27 -15.37 -29.87
C GLN A 397 -16.54 -16.04 -29.35
N PHE A 398 -17.70 -15.48 -29.73
CA PHE A 398 -18.98 -16.07 -29.41
C PHE A 398 -19.14 -17.41 -30.14
N ASP A 399 -19.38 -18.48 -29.38
CA ASP A 399 -19.51 -19.85 -29.86
C ASP A 399 -20.67 -20.53 -29.11
N GLU A 400 -21.77 -20.75 -29.79
CA GLU A 400 -22.98 -21.37 -29.21
C GLU A 400 -22.71 -22.77 -28.64
N ALA A 401 -21.76 -23.52 -29.21
CA ALA A 401 -21.41 -24.85 -28.74
C ALA A 401 -20.70 -24.84 -27.37
N LYS A 402 -20.18 -23.70 -26.98
CA LYS A 402 -19.51 -23.48 -25.66
C LYS A 402 -20.42 -22.89 -24.60
N LEU A 403 -21.64 -22.55 -24.97
CA LEU A 403 -22.60 -22.02 -23.99
C LEU A 403 -23.06 -23.11 -23.04
N LYS A 404 -23.00 -22.83 -21.77
CA LYS A 404 -23.61 -23.64 -20.72
C LYS A 404 -24.87 -22.95 -20.21
N ALA A 405 -25.99 -23.65 -20.25
CA ALA A 405 -27.23 -23.18 -19.65
C ALA A 405 -27.16 -23.25 -18.11
N LEU A 406 -27.39 -22.15 -17.46
CA LEU A 406 -27.36 -21.98 -16.01
C LEU A 406 -28.74 -21.54 -15.50
N PRO A 407 -29.56 -22.45 -14.95
CA PRO A 407 -30.87 -22.10 -14.36
C PRO A 407 -30.71 -21.34 -13.06
N PRO A 408 -31.80 -20.81 -12.46
CA PRO A 408 -31.77 -20.11 -11.17
C PRO A 408 -31.08 -20.90 -10.08
N GLY A 409 -30.26 -20.20 -9.25
CA GLY A 409 -29.40 -20.79 -8.23
C GLY A 409 -28.04 -21.26 -8.72
N SER A 410 -27.78 -21.20 -10.06
CA SER A 410 -26.47 -21.53 -10.61
C SER A 410 -25.45 -20.44 -10.29
N PHE A 411 -24.20 -20.86 -10.11
CA PHE A 411 -23.04 -20.02 -9.83
C PHE A 411 -22.05 -20.07 -10.99
N TYR A 412 -21.43 -18.94 -11.32
CA TYR A 412 -20.32 -18.87 -12.27
C TYR A 412 -19.31 -17.77 -11.87
N THR A 413 -18.15 -17.77 -12.49
CA THR A 413 -17.06 -16.82 -12.23
C THR A 413 -16.71 -16.04 -13.49
N GLU A 414 -16.25 -14.81 -13.32
CA GLU A 414 -15.66 -13.99 -14.37
C GLU A 414 -14.27 -13.52 -13.90
N PRO A 415 -13.25 -14.42 -14.04
CA PRO A 415 -11.90 -14.10 -13.56
C PRO A 415 -11.31 -12.89 -14.29
N PRO A 416 -10.37 -12.13 -13.65
CA PRO A 416 -9.75 -10.95 -14.24
C PRO A 416 -9.19 -11.22 -15.63
N SER A 417 -9.52 -10.35 -16.59
CA SER A 417 -9.05 -10.42 -17.97
C SER A 417 -9.37 -11.72 -18.74
N ARG A 418 -10.24 -12.56 -18.18
CA ARG A 418 -10.71 -13.78 -18.87
C ARG A 418 -11.90 -13.45 -19.77
N ASN A 419 -11.73 -13.67 -21.08
CA ASN A 419 -12.78 -13.42 -22.05
C ASN A 419 -13.93 -14.41 -21.91
N HIS A 420 -15.15 -13.89 -21.92
CA HIS A 420 -16.39 -14.64 -21.87
C HIS A 420 -17.47 -13.97 -22.72
N PHE A 421 -18.50 -14.70 -23.05
CA PHE A 421 -19.65 -14.24 -23.83
C PHE A 421 -20.91 -14.90 -23.31
N ALA A 422 -22.06 -14.27 -23.57
CA ALA A 422 -23.33 -14.77 -23.01
C ALA A 422 -24.52 -14.46 -23.93
N GLU A 423 -25.61 -15.13 -23.67
CA GLU A 423 -26.91 -14.80 -24.27
C GLU A 423 -28.08 -15.11 -23.33
N THR A 424 -29.17 -14.40 -23.54
CA THR A 424 -30.51 -14.79 -23.10
C THR A 424 -31.31 -15.29 -24.29
N ARG A 425 -32.22 -16.25 -24.06
CA ARG A 425 -33.12 -16.77 -25.08
C ARG A 425 -34.53 -16.20 -24.91
N ASP A 426 -35.52 -17.01 -24.78
CA ASP A 426 -36.92 -16.60 -24.79
C ASP A 426 -37.43 -15.88 -23.56
N GLU A 427 -36.59 -15.77 -22.53
CA GLU A 427 -36.93 -15.14 -21.26
C GLU A 427 -35.87 -14.11 -20.81
N ALA A 428 -36.28 -13.11 -20.04
CA ALA A 428 -35.37 -12.21 -19.38
C ALA A 428 -34.67 -12.93 -18.22
N VAL A 429 -33.40 -12.59 -18.00
CA VAL A 429 -32.56 -13.19 -16.94
C VAL A 429 -32.14 -12.14 -15.94
N VAL A 430 -32.17 -12.50 -14.67
CA VAL A 430 -31.60 -11.69 -13.59
C VAL A 430 -30.39 -12.41 -13.01
N VAL A 431 -29.22 -11.73 -12.99
CA VAL A 431 -28.01 -12.21 -12.35
C VAL A 431 -27.55 -11.24 -11.29
N GLN A 432 -27.08 -11.75 -10.17
CA GLN A 432 -26.38 -10.98 -9.15
C GLN A 432 -24.88 -11.17 -9.36
N ILE A 433 -24.15 -10.08 -9.45
CA ILE A 433 -22.69 -10.07 -9.59
C ILE A 433 -22.07 -9.39 -8.39
N THR A 434 -21.09 -10.05 -7.78
CA THR A 434 -20.26 -9.47 -6.73
C THR A 434 -18.82 -9.46 -7.18
N GLY A 435 -18.15 -8.32 -7.08
CA GLY A 435 -16.77 -8.11 -7.48
C GLY A 435 -16.04 -7.12 -6.58
N PHE A 436 -14.77 -6.93 -6.87
CA PHE A 436 -13.94 -5.97 -6.14
C PHE A 436 -13.42 -4.91 -7.12
N GLY A 437 -14.10 -3.75 -7.14
CA GLY A 437 -13.84 -2.66 -8.09
C GLY A 437 -12.46 -1.99 -7.96
N PRO A 438 -12.10 -1.10 -8.86
CA PRO A 438 -12.95 -0.59 -9.94
C PRO A 438 -13.12 -1.61 -11.08
N SER A 439 -14.35 -1.76 -11.56
CA SER A 439 -14.68 -2.63 -12.69
C SER A 439 -14.47 -1.92 -14.03
N SER A 440 -14.24 -2.68 -15.07
CA SER A 440 -14.23 -2.18 -16.44
C SER A 440 -14.63 -3.30 -17.39
N THR A 441 -15.14 -2.95 -18.57
CA THR A 441 -15.48 -3.91 -19.62
C THR A 441 -14.64 -3.63 -20.86
N GLN A 442 -13.97 -4.66 -21.37
CA GLN A 442 -13.16 -4.59 -22.59
C GLN A 442 -13.60 -5.67 -23.56
N TYR A 443 -14.09 -5.26 -24.73
CA TYR A 443 -14.47 -6.17 -25.80
C TYR A 443 -13.26 -6.66 -26.58
N VAL A 444 -13.23 -7.95 -26.92
CA VAL A 444 -12.16 -8.57 -27.74
C VAL A 444 -12.17 -7.94 -29.14
N ASP A 445 -13.33 -7.89 -29.78
CA ASP A 445 -13.54 -7.11 -30.99
C ASP A 445 -14.13 -5.75 -30.67
N ALA A 446 -13.28 -4.74 -30.78
CA ALA A 446 -13.66 -3.37 -30.49
C ALA A 446 -14.81 -2.84 -31.38
N THR A 447 -15.13 -3.48 -32.52
CA THR A 447 -16.29 -3.11 -33.36
C THR A 447 -17.60 -3.58 -32.76
N GLN A 448 -17.56 -4.50 -31.81
CA GLN A 448 -18.72 -5.07 -31.12
C GLN A 448 -19.02 -4.37 -29.80
N ASP A 449 -18.17 -3.39 -29.39
CA ASP A 449 -18.39 -2.57 -28.18
C ASP A 449 -19.61 -1.65 -28.42
N PRO A 450 -20.72 -1.84 -27.69
CA PRO A 450 -21.93 -1.06 -27.88
C PRO A 450 -21.80 0.42 -27.42
N ARG A 451 -20.75 0.76 -26.68
CA ARG A 451 -20.50 2.11 -26.14
C ARG A 451 -19.79 3.02 -27.14
N ARG A 452 -19.35 2.52 -28.30
CA ARG A 452 -18.69 3.34 -29.33
C ARG A 452 -19.67 4.27 -30.03
N PRO A 453 -19.33 5.57 -30.21
CA PRO A 453 -20.15 6.51 -30.99
C PRO A 453 -20.29 6.01 -32.43
N GLY A 454 -21.51 5.87 -32.92
CA GLY A 454 -21.80 5.56 -34.32
C GLY A 454 -22.63 4.29 -34.62
N LYS A 455 -23.08 3.56 -33.60
CA LYS A 455 -24.13 2.53 -33.73
C LYS A 455 -25.43 3.04 -33.08
N SER A 456 -26.26 3.74 -33.86
CA SER A 456 -27.70 3.78 -33.58
C SER A 456 -28.29 2.44 -34.05
N ASN A 457 -28.87 1.70 -33.12
CA ASN A 457 -29.82 0.60 -33.48
C ASN A 457 -31.09 1.19 -34.05
#